data_372d86f20f56431a16cc7cdd835a3a06
#
_entry.id   372d86f20f56431a16cc7cdd835a3a06
#
_cell.length_a   1.000
_cell.length_b   1.000
_cell.length_c   1.000
_cell.angle_alpha   90.00
_cell.angle_beta   90.00
_cell.angle_gamma   90.00
#
_symmetry.space_group_name_H-M   'P 1'
#
loop_
_entity.id
_entity.type
_entity.pdbx_description
1 polymer ?
#
loop_
_entity_poly.entity_id
_entity_poly.type
_entity_poly.pdbx_seq_one_letter_code
_entity_poly.pdbx_strand_id
1 'polypeptide(L)'
;FASLYLPNGNPIGTEKFAYKLAWMERFEVHARALLNSEMPLVLSGDYNVTPEPMDAKRPAAWTNDALFQPESRALLRRIEALGLTDAIRACHPGPGVYTFWDYQA
;
A
#
# COMPACT_ATOMS: atom_id res chain seq x y z
N PHE A 1 5.89 12.93 -11.03
CA PHE A 1 6.13 11.50 -10.96
C PHE A 1 7.11 11.17 -9.83
N ALA A 2 6.76 10.24 -8.99
CA ALA A 2 7.65 9.74 -7.96
C ALA A 2 7.55 8.21 -7.91
N SER A 3 8.72 7.57 -7.75
CA SER A 3 8.81 6.12 -7.54
C SER A 3 9.20 5.86 -6.10
N LEU A 4 8.54 4.90 -5.45
CA LEU A 4 8.78 4.65 -4.04
C LEU A 4 8.90 3.16 -3.73
N TYR A 5 9.52 2.87 -2.60
CA TYR A 5 9.56 1.54 -2.03
C TYR A 5 9.22 1.64 -0.55
N LEU A 6 8.04 1.15 -0.20
CA LEU A 6 7.54 1.21 1.16
C LEU A 6 8.08 0.01 1.95
N PRO A 7 8.53 0.21 3.21
CA PRO A 7 9.05 -0.89 4.00
C PRO A 7 8.08 -2.06 4.11
N ASN A 8 8.62 -3.28 4.08
CA ASN A 8 7.83 -4.50 4.19
C ASN A 8 7.17 -4.63 5.57
N GLY A 9 7.92 -4.40 6.64
CA GLY A 9 7.40 -4.39 8.00
C GLY A 9 7.28 -5.75 8.67
N ASN A 10 7.71 -6.82 8.01
CA ASN A 10 7.70 -8.16 8.61
C ASN A 10 8.94 -8.39 9.50
N PRO A 11 8.84 -9.22 10.54
CA PRO A 11 7.59 -9.81 11.06
C PRO A 11 6.75 -8.80 11.85
N ILE A 12 5.44 -9.02 11.88
CA ILE A 12 4.54 -8.23 12.72
C ILE A 12 4.87 -8.47 14.20
N GLY A 13 4.51 -7.51 15.04
CA GLY A 13 4.85 -7.58 16.47
C GLY A 13 6.28 -7.20 16.79
N THR A 14 7.03 -6.70 15.81
CA THR A 14 8.41 -6.22 16.00
C THR A 14 8.49 -4.73 15.68
N GLU A 15 9.66 -4.15 15.99
CA GLU A 15 9.94 -2.75 15.66
C GLU A 15 9.90 -2.47 14.15
N LYS A 16 10.10 -3.50 13.32
CA LYS A 16 10.03 -3.36 11.86
C LYS A 16 8.64 -2.98 11.40
N PHE A 17 7.60 -3.54 12.02
CA PHE A 17 6.22 -3.17 11.68
C PHE A 17 5.91 -1.74 12.16
N ALA A 18 6.34 -1.38 13.35
CA ALA A 18 6.19 -0.02 13.86
C ALA A 18 6.91 0.99 12.96
N TYR A 19 8.10 0.66 12.47
CA TYR A 19 8.84 1.49 11.53
C TYR A 19 8.05 1.67 10.22
N LYS A 20 7.44 0.60 9.71
CA LYS A 20 6.61 0.65 8.50
C LYS A 20 5.46 1.64 8.68
N LEU A 21 4.73 1.55 9.78
CA LEU A 21 3.58 2.42 10.02
C LEU A 21 4.01 3.88 10.16
N ALA A 22 5.11 4.15 10.86
CA ALA A 22 5.65 5.50 10.97
C ALA A 22 6.08 6.05 9.61
N TRP A 23 6.68 5.22 8.76
CA TRP A 23 7.06 5.60 7.40
C TRP A 23 5.83 5.98 6.58
N MET A 24 4.75 5.21 6.69
CA MET A 24 3.50 5.49 5.98
C MET A 24 2.85 6.80 6.43
N GLU A 25 2.91 7.11 7.72
CA GLU A 25 2.40 8.38 8.24
C GLU A 25 3.18 9.57 7.67
N ARG A 26 4.51 9.45 7.59
CA ARG A 26 5.35 10.48 6.97
C ARG A 26 5.05 10.61 5.48
N PHE A 27 4.83 9.50 4.81
CA PHE A 27 4.46 9.51 3.39
C PHE A 27 3.12 10.21 3.16
N GLU A 28 2.15 10.01 4.05
CA GLU A 28 0.87 10.70 3.97
C GLU A 28 1.06 12.22 3.98
N VAL A 29 1.89 12.73 4.89
CA VAL A 29 2.18 14.16 4.96
C VAL A 29 2.85 14.64 3.68
N HIS A 30 3.82 13.89 3.17
CA HIS A 30 4.53 14.22 1.94
C HIS A 30 3.59 14.23 0.72
N ALA A 31 2.73 13.22 0.62
CA ALA A 31 1.75 13.13 -0.46
C ALA A 31 0.77 14.31 -0.45
N ARG A 32 0.33 14.72 0.74
CA ARG A 32 -0.52 15.89 0.88
C ARG A 32 0.17 17.15 0.36
N ALA A 33 1.45 17.34 0.71
CA ALA A 33 2.22 18.46 0.23
C ALA A 33 2.36 18.45 -1.29
N LEU A 34 2.60 17.29 -1.88
CA LEU A 34 2.70 17.14 -3.34
C LEU A 34 1.37 17.46 -4.03
N LEU A 35 0.24 17.01 -3.46
CA LEU A 35 -1.08 17.31 -4.01
C LEU A 35 -1.39 18.80 -3.94
N ASN A 36 -0.95 19.49 -2.89
CA ASN A 36 -1.17 20.92 -2.75
C ASN A 36 -0.39 21.74 -3.78
N SER A 37 0.58 21.16 -4.46
CA SER A 37 1.29 21.84 -5.55
C SER A 37 0.46 21.98 -6.82
N GLU A 38 -0.69 21.29 -6.90
CA GLU A 38 -1.62 21.31 -8.03
C GLU A 38 -1.03 20.81 -9.35
N MET A 39 0.11 20.12 -9.30
CA MET A 39 0.71 19.51 -10.50
C MET A 39 0.20 18.08 -10.67
N PRO A 40 0.13 17.59 -11.94
CA PRO A 40 -0.20 16.19 -12.17
C PRO A 40 0.78 15.28 -11.41
N LEU A 41 0.24 14.29 -10.69
CA LEU A 41 1.02 13.47 -9.78
C LEU A 41 0.77 11.98 -10.02
N VAL A 42 1.87 11.23 -10.16
CA VAL A 42 1.85 9.77 -10.17
C VAL A 42 2.83 9.29 -9.11
N LEU A 43 2.33 8.48 -8.18
CA LEU A 43 3.11 7.87 -7.10
C LEU A 43 3.07 6.35 -7.32
N SER A 44 4.11 5.81 -7.94
CA SER A 44 4.17 4.39 -8.26
C SER A 44 5.34 3.71 -7.55
N GLY A 45 5.27 2.40 -7.44
CA GLY A 45 6.30 1.62 -6.80
C GLY A 45 5.72 0.45 -6.00
N ASP A 46 6.55 -0.10 -5.13
CA ASP A 46 6.14 -1.18 -4.24
C ASP A 46 5.65 -0.60 -2.91
N TYR A 47 4.35 -0.66 -2.72
CA TYR A 47 3.71 -0.13 -1.52
C TYR A 47 3.73 -1.11 -0.34
N ASN A 48 4.05 -2.38 -0.59
CA ASN A 48 4.05 -3.43 0.44
C ASN A 48 2.76 -3.43 1.28
N VAL A 49 1.64 -3.17 0.64
CA VAL A 49 0.30 -3.29 1.23
C VAL A 49 -0.58 -4.00 0.22
N THR A 50 -1.30 -5.02 0.68
CA THR A 50 -2.35 -5.66 -0.12
C THR A 50 -3.67 -5.07 0.33
N PRO A 51 -4.27 -4.16 -0.47
CA PRO A 51 -5.44 -3.40 -0.01
C PRO A 51 -6.65 -4.27 0.28
N GLU A 52 -6.86 -5.30 -0.53
CA GLU A 52 -7.99 -6.20 -0.39
C GLU A 52 -7.55 -7.63 -0.68
N PRO A 53 -8.26 -8.64 -0.13
CA PRO A 53 -7.91 -10.05 -0.38
C PRO A 53 -7.83 -10.41 -1.87
N MET A 54 -8.65 -9.80 -2.71
CA MET A 54 -8.67 -10.08 -4.15
C MET A 54 -7.44 -9.57 -4.89
N ASP A 55 -6.59 -8.76 -4.26
CA ASP A 55 -5.34 -8.29 -4.85
C ASP A 55 -4.22 -9.33 -4.77
N ALA A 56 -4.40 -10.40 -4.00
CA ALA A 56 -3.44 -11.48 -3.87
C ALA A 56 -4.01 -12.79 -4.39
N LYS A 57 -3.15 -13.63 -4.95
CA LYS A 57 -3.55 -14.91 -5.52
C LYS A 57 -4.01 -15.89 -4.45
N ARG A 58 -3.38 -15.88 -3.26
CA ARG A 58 -3.70 -16.78 -2.14
C ARG A 58 -3.85 -15.96 -0.86
N PRO A 59 -4.97 -15.23 -0.71
CA PRO A 59 -5.10 -14.28 0.40
C PRO A 59 -4.99 -14.93 1.78
N ALA A 60 -5.49 -16.16 1.96
CA ALA A 60 -5.44 -16.83 3.25
C ALA A 60 -4.01 -17.09 3.75
N ALA A 61 -3.03 -17.21 2.84
CA ALA A 61 -1.64 -17.43 3.20
C ALA A 61 -0.98 -16.20 3.82
N TRP A 62 -1.59 -15.03 3.67
CA TRP A 62 -1.00 -13.74 4.05
C TRP A 62 -1.64 -13.11 5.28
N THR A 63 -2.54 -13.83 5.98
CA THR A 63 -3.31 -13.29 7.09
C THR A 63 -2.44 -12.67 8.20
N ASN A 64 -1.27 -13.26 8.47
CA ASN A 64 -0.34 -12.78 9.49
C ASN A 64 0.81 -11.95 8.92
N ASP A 65 0.75 -11.63 7.64
CA ASP A 65 1.78 -10.82 6.98
C ASP A 65 1.52 -9.33 7.19
N ALA A 66 2.60 -8.55 7.30
CA ALA A 66 2.50 -7.11 7.49
C ALA A 66 1.73 -6.42 6.35
N LEU A 67 1.76 -6.99 5.14
CA LEU A 67 1.06 -6.44 3.99
C LEU A 67 -0.46 -6.47 4.15
N PHE A 68 -0.99 -7.42 4.94
CA PHE A 68 -2.42 -7.61 5.14
C PHE A 68 -2.95 -7.05 6.47
N GLN A 69 -2.09 -6.49 7.31
CA GLN A 69 -2.56 -6.01 8.61
C GLN A 69 -3.55 -4.85 8.45
N PRO A 70 -4.60 -4.78 9.31
CA PRO A 70 -5.58 -3.69 9.24
C PRO A 70 -4.95 -2.32 9.33
N GLU A 71 -3.91 -2.16 10.14
CA GLU A 71 -3.21 -0.89 10.31
C GLU A 71 -2.57 -0.43 9.01
N SER A 72 -1.91 -1.34 8.27
CA SER A 72 -1.31 -1.03 6.98
C SER A 72 -2.37 -0.61 5.96
N ARG A 73 -3.49 -1.35 5.91
CA ARG A 73 -4.58 -1.05 4.99
C ARG A 73 -5.26 0.27 5.33
N ALA A 74 -5.45 0.54 6.62
CA ALA A 74 -6.06 1.79 7.07
C ALA A 74 -5.22 3.00 6.66
N LEU A 75 -3.90 2.93 6.81
CA LEU A 75 -3.00 4.01 6.40
C LEU A 75 -3.01 4.21 4.89
N LEU A 76 -3.05 3.13 4.12
CA LEU A 76 -3.17 3.25 2.65
C LEU A 76 -4.47 3.95 2.26
N ARG A 77 -5.60 3.60 2.91
CA ARG A 77 -6.88 4.25 2.65
C ARG A 77 -6.85 5.75 3.01
N ARG A 78 -6.15 6.12 4.07
CA ARG A 78 -5.96 7.53 4.44
C ARG A 78 -5.19 8.28 3.36
N ILE A 79 -4.17 7.66 2.78
CA ILE A 79 -3.39 8.25 1.69
C ILE A 79 -4.28 8.43 0.45
N GLU A 80 -5.04 7.42 0.07
CA GLU A 80 -5.99 7.52 -1.04
C GLU A 80 -7.03 8.63 -0.82
N ALA A 81 -7.50 8.78 0.43
CA ALA A 81 -8.51 9.77 0.78
C ALA A 81 -8.03 11.21 0.63
N LEU A 82 -6.73 11.44 0.45
CA LEU A 82 -6.19 12.76 0.13
C LEU A 82 -6.60 13.25 -1.27
N GLY A 83 -7.13 12.37 -2.10
CA GLY A 83 -7.52 12.68 -3.47
C GLY A 83 -6.79 11.86 -4.52
N LEU A 84 -6.11 10.81 -4.09
CA LEU A 84 -5.40 9.88 -4.97
C LEU A 84 -6.31 8.73 -5.38
N THR A 85 -6.07 8.18 -6.56
CA THR A 85 -6.83 7.04 -7.09
C THR A 85 -5.91 5.86 -7.30
N ASP A 86 -6.33 4.67 -6.82
CA ASP A 86 -5.69 3.42 -7.20
C ASP A 86 -6.07 3.12 -8.66
N ALA A 87 -5.14 3.38 -9.56
CA ALA A 87 -5.42 3.32 -11.01
C ALA A 87 -5.76 1.91 -11.47
N ILE A 88 -5.10 0.89 -10.93
CA ILE A 88 -5.37 -0.50 -11.30
C ILE A 88 -6.79 -0.88 -10.86
N ARG A 89 -7.16 -0.57 -9.61
CA ARG A 89 -8.48 -0.91 -9.10
C ARG A 89 -9.59 -0.13 -9.79
N ALA A 90 -9.34 1.13 -10.14
CA ALA A 90 -10.31 1.95 -10.85
C ALA A 90 -10.62 1.37 -12.25
N CYS A 91 -9.61 0.79 -12.93
CA CYS A 91 -9.78 0.20 -14.25
C CYS A 91 -10.26 -1.26 -14.18
N HIS A 92 -9.98 -1.96 -13.09
CA HIS A 92 -10.27 -3.38 -12.90
C HIS A 92 -10.88 -3.61 -11.51
N PRO A 93 -12.17 -3.30 -11.32
CA PRO A 93 -12.79 -3.34 -9.99
C PRO A 93 -13.04 -4.75 -9.44
N GLY A 94 -13.04 -5.77 -10.30
CA GLY A 94 -13.32 -7.15 -9.90
C GLY A 94 -12.05 -7.93 -9.55
N PRO A 95 -12.22 -9.19 -9.07
CA PRO A 95 -11.10 -10.07 -8.77
C PRO A 95 -10.38 -10.55 -10.02
N GLY A 96 -9.19 -11.15 -9.85
CA GLY A 96 -8.43 -11.75 -10.94
C GLY A 96 -7.24 -10.93 -11.44
N VAL A 97 -7.17 -9.65 -11.06
CA VAL A 97 -6.01 -8.82 -11.35
C VAL A 97 -5.20 -8.72 -10.05
N TYR A 98 -4.13 -9.48 -9.99
CA TYR A 98 -3.30 -9.56 -8.79
C TYR A 98 -2.16 -8.54 -8.87
N THR A 99 -1.95 -7.81 -7.79
CA THR A 99 -0.86 -6.84 -7.67
C THR A 99 0.25 -7.33 -6.75
N PHE A 100 0.07 -8.51 -6.15
CA PHE A 100 1.06 -9.13 -5.30
C PHE A 100 1.09 -10.65 -5.48
N TRP A 101 2.30 -11.20 -5.65
CA TRP A 101 2.55 -12.63 -5.56
C TRP A 101 4.03 -12.87 -5.24
N ASP A 102 4.32 -14.06 -4.70
CA ASP A 102 5.66 -14.43 -4.28
C ASP A 102 6.28 -15.38 -5.32
N TYR A 103 7.49 -15.07 -5.74
CA TYR A 103 8.22 -15.92 -6.68
C TYR A 103 8.57 -17.29 -6.12
N GLN A 104 8.57 -17.44 -4.80
CA GLN A 104 8.89 -18.69 -4.12
C GLN A 104 7.65 -19.56 -3.87
N ALA A 105 6.49 -19.03 -4.09
CA ALA A 105 5.22 -19.73 -3.82
C ALA A 105 4.70 -20.48 -5.09
#